data_e4dec305985c0303fe38d3cb70bd698e
#
_entry.id   e4dec305985c0303fe38d3cb70bd698e
#
_cell.length_a   1.000
_cell.length_b   1.000
_cell.length_c   1.000
_cell.angle_alpha   90.00
_cell.angle_beta   90.00
_cell.angle_gamma   90.00
#
_symmetry.space_group_name_H-M   'P 1'
#
loop_
_entity.id
_entity.type
_entity.pdbx_description
1 polymer ?
#
loop_
_entity_poly.entity_id
_entity_poly.type
_entity_poly.pdbx_seq_one_letter_code
_entity_poly.pdbx_strand_id
1 'polypeptide(L)'
;GRTKPLFRVGTVLSAPEVLVSPPLAEVNKYLSKLLKSLVESTRSFVRWMDGTCLETPPQKVAGDDEEPVVFSFYNDVIGNKEIVGAMVSVTRTIERTFGRVNKQLDQYRRYDQLWRVDKTQHLAKFEAQQPSVVQFDSRLQSYSSVERDVLAMQSAVPVDFMLLGVGGLLKDIAEHAKAWVAAHAKLLNNMTRQELLDAHELVEEFGANLDRPPDTLEDLKFVLN
;
A
#
# COMPACT_ATOMS: atom_id res chain seq x y z
N GLY A 1 2.60 18.23 22.16
CA GLY A 1 3.95 18.14 21.59
C GLY A 1 4.00 17.03 20.54
N ARG A 2 4.41 17.37 19.31
CA ARG A 2 4.64 16.34 18.27
C ARG A 2 5.91 15.58 18.67
N THR A 3 5.77 14.36 19.13
CA THR A 3 6.91 13.46 19.32
C THR A 3 7.57 13.23 17.96
N LYS A 4 8.88 13.43 17.89
CA LYS A 4 9.64 13.09 16.68
C LYS A 4 9.51 11.58 16.44
N PRO A 5 9.21 11.15 15.21
CA PRO A 5 9.14 9.72 14.93
C PRO A 5 10.52 9.08 15.11
N LEU A 6 10.56 7.92 15.77
CA LEU A 6 11.78 7.14 15.97
C LEU A 6 12.16 6.36 14.70
N PHE A 7 11.16 5.92 13.94
CA PHE A 7 11.34 5.13 12.73
C PHE A 7 10.56 5.71 11.56
N ARG A 8 11.15 5.61 10.38
CA ARG A 8 10.46 5.88 9.12
C ARG A 8 10.37 4.57 8.35
N VAL A 9 9.19 4.27 7.87
CA VAL A 9 8.94 3.14 6.99
C VAL A 9 8.27 3.65 5.72
N GLY A 10 8.69 3.15 4.58
CA GLY A 10 8.08 3.47 3.29
C GLY A 10 7.05 2.43 2.88
N THR A 11 6.26 2.74 1.89
CA THR A 11 5.35 1.80 1.23
C THR A 11 5.74 1.67 -0.23
N VAL A 12 5.70 0.45 -0.74
CA VAL A 12 6.02 0.10 -2.13
C VAL A 12 4.90 -0.76 -2.67
N LEU A 13 4.40 -0.42 -3.84
CA LEU A 13 3.48 -1.28 -4.59
C LEU A 13 4.31 -2.33 -5.34
N SER A 14 4.23 -3.57 -4.88
CA SER A 14 4.76 -4.74 -5.59
C SER A 14 3.56 -5.59 -6.01
N ALA A 15 2.98 -5.27 -7.17
CA ALA A 15 1.73 -5.91 -7.61
C ALA A 15 1.77 -7.44 -7.46
N PRO A 16 0.76 -8.06 -6.85
CA PRO A 16 -0.52 -7.48 -6.45
C PRO A 16 -0.57 -6.89 -5.02
N GLU A 17 0.54 -6.81 -4.29
CA GLU A 17 0.57 -6.47 -2.87
C GLU A 17 1.22 -5.11 -2.60
N VAL A 18 0.76 -4.45 -1.53
CA VAL A 18 1.40 -3.27 -0.96
C VAL A 18 2.30 -3.71 0.17
N LEU A 19 3.60 -3.47 0.03
CA LEU A 19 4.63 -3.86 0.99
C LEU A 19 5.11 -2.64 1.80
N VAL A 20 5.52 -2.91 3.04
CA VAL A 20 6.19 -1.92 3.89
C VAL A 20 7.70 -2.16 3.85
N SER A 21 8.48 -1.11 3.66
CA SER A 21 9.94 -1.18 3.62
C SER A 21 10.56 -0.19 4.64
N PRO A 22 11.40 -0.67 5.59
CA PRO A 22 11.64 -2.07 5.87
C PRO A 22 10.40 -2.81 6.40
N PRO A 23 10.32 -4.15 6.25
CA PRO A 23 9.21 -4.95 6.78
C PRO A 23 9.02 -4.76 8.27
N LEU A 24 7.75 -4.66 8.73
CA LEU A 24 7.45 -4.46 10.17
C LEU A 24 8.03 -5.57 11.05
N ALA A 25 8.16 -6.80 10.52
CA ALA A 25 8.79 -7.91 11.23
C ALA A 25 10.29 -7.65 11.51
N GLU A 26 11.01 -7.03 10.58
CA GLU A 26 12.41 -6.64 10.78
C GLU A 26 12.54 -5.52 11.81
N VAL A 27 11.66 -4.52 11.74
CA VAL A 27 11.61 -3.45 12.75
C VAL A 27 11.33 -4.03 14.13
N ASN A 28 10.39 -4.99 14.23
CA ASN A 28 10.09 -5.69 15.49
C ASN A 28 11.31 -6.45 16.02
N LYS A 29 11.98 -7.21 15.15
CA LYS A 29 13.20 -7.95 15.52
C LYS A 29 14.29 -7.01 16.03
N TYR A 30 14.48 -5.85 15.38
CA TYR A 30 15.45 -4.85 15.81
C TYR A 30 15.10 -4.27 17.18
N LEU A 31 13.84 -3.87 17.42
CA LEU A 31 13.38 -3.32 18.68
C LEU A 31 13.47 -4.34 19.82
N SER A 32 13.08 -5.59 19.56
CA SER A 32 13.20 -6.68 20.53
C SER A 32 14.65 -6.97 20.89
N LYS A 33 15.55 -6.95 19.90
CA LYS A 33 16.99 -7.09 20.13
C LYS A 33 17.54 -5.94 20.97
N LEU A 34 17.09 -4.70 20.71
CA LEU A 34 17.49 -3.53 21.47
C LEU A 34 17.07 -3.65 22.94
N LEU A 35 15.80 -4.01 23.19
CA LEU A 35 15.29 -4.22 24.55
C LEU A 35 16.08 -5.31 25.29
N LYS A 36 16.34 -6.44 24.62
CA LYS A 36 17.17 -7.51 25.19
C LYS A 36 18.59 -7.04 25.49
N SER A 37 19.19 -6.30 24.57
CA SER A 37 20.55 -5.77 24.74
C SER A 37 20.64 -4.77 25.92
N LEU A 38 19.62 -3.95 26.16
CA LEU A 38 19.56 -3.07 27.31
C LEU A 38 19.57 -3.85 28.63
N VAL A 39 18.78 -4.93 28.72
CA VAL A 39 18.75 -5.80 29.91
C VAL A 39 20.08 -6.54 30.07
N GLU A 40 20.61 -7.13 28.98
CA GLU A 40 21.88 -7.85 29.02
C GLU A 40 23.07 -6.94 29.40
N SER A 41 23.04 -5.66 29.05
CA SER A 41 24.10 -4.71 29.42
C SER A 41 24.23 -4.54 30.94
N THR A 42 23.18 -4.82 31.70
CA THR A 42 23.21 -4.76 33.17
C THR A 42 24.10 -5.83 33.81
N ARG A 43 24.52 -6.85 33.05
CA ARG A 43 25.50 -7.84 33.50
C ARG A 43 26.89 -7.26 33.76
N SER A 44 27.25 -6.21 33.02
CA SER A 44 28.55 -5.57 33.08
C SER A 44 28.56 -4.29 33.93
N PHE A 45 27.43 -3.91 34.55
CA PHE A 45 27.37 -2.71 35.36
C PHE A 45 28.17 -2.89 36.64
N VAL A 46 29.05 -1.92 36.89
CA VAL A 46 29.83 -1.85 38.13
C VAL A 46 28.92 -1.37 39.26
N ARG A 47 29.01 -2.02 40.42
CA ARG A 47 28.27 -1.66 41.61
C ARG A 47 28.95 -0.49 42.29
N TRP A 48 28.19 0.58 42.55
CA TRP A 48 28.63 1.73 43.33
C TRP A 48 27.82 1.80 44.62
N MET A 49 28.49 2.10 45.69
CA MET A 49 27.88 2.33 47.01
C MET A 49 28.62 3.46 47.69
N ASP A 50 27.89 4.48 48.15
CA ASP A 50 28.44 5.67 48.84
C ASP A 50 29.60 6.36 48.08
N GLY A 51 29.51 6.44 46.73
CA GLY A 51 30.54 7.04 45.88
C GLY A 51 31.77 6.16 45.65
N THR A 52 31.78 4.91 46.16
CA THR A 52 32.88 3.98 45.98
C THR A 52 32.46 2.85 45.03
N CYS A 53 33.32 2.56 44.04
CA CYS A 53 33.16 1.38 43.18
C CYS A 53 33.44 0.11 44.00
N LEU A 54 32.41 -0.74 44.15
CA LEU A 54 32.60 -2.05 44.77
C LEU A 54 33.10 -3.01 43.71
N GLU A 55 34.35 -3.37 43.76
CA GLU A 55 34.87 -4.51 43.03
C GLU A 55 34.12 -5.76 43.49
N THR A 56 33.96 -6.71 42.62
CA THR A 56 33.23 -7.98 42.77
C THR A 56 32.88 -8.35 44.21
N PRO A 57 31.63 -8.56 44.58
CA PRO A 57 31.29 -8.98 45.93
C PRO A 57 32.15 -10.22 46.29
N PRO A 58 32.61 -10.29 47.57
CA PRO A 58 33.37 -11.42 48.00
C PRO A 58 32.64 -12.70 47.62
N GLN A 59 33.28 -13.54 46.85
CA GLN A 59 32.76 -14.85 46.54
C GLN A 59 32.40 -15.51 47.86
N LYS A 60 31.10 -15.79 48.07
CA LYS A 60 30.75 -16.75 49.12
C LYS A 60 31.48 -18.02 48.71
N VAL A 61 32.36 -18.49 49.59
CA VAL A 61 33.00 -19.81 49.42
C VAL A 61 31.83 -20.78 49.45
N ALA A 62 31.40 -21.19 48.27
CA ALA A 62 30.43 -22.24 48.12
C ALA A 62 31.02 -23.50 48.68
N GLY A 63 30.25 -24.32 49.35
CA GLY A 63 30.66 -25.70 49.62
C GLY A 63 31.05 -26.36 48.31
N ASP A 64 31.90 -27.39 48.36
CA ASP A 64 32.64 -27.98 47.25
C ASP A 64 31.82 -28.35 45.99
N ASP A 65 30.49 -28.26 46.00
CA ASP A 65 29.57 -28.65 44.92
C ASP A 65 28.68 -27.52 44.34
N GLU A 66 28.82 -26.27 44.79
CA GLU A 66 28.01 -25.16 44.28
C GLU A 66 28.82 -24.19 43.40
N GLU A 67 28.33 -23.93 42.18
CA GLU A 67 28.92 -22.95 41.28
C GLU A 67 28.98 -21.56 41.97
N PRO A 68 30.10 -20.82 41.83
CA PRO A 68 30.28 -19.53 42.47
C PRO A 68 29.21 -18.56 42.00
N VAL A 69 28.37 -18.07 42.89
CA VAL A 69 27.34 -17.06 42.60
C VAL A 69 28.02 -15.72 42.34
N VAL A 70 28.18 -15.38 41.09
CA VAL A 70 28.64 -14.04 40.67
C VAL A 70 27.52 -13.03 40.78
N PHE A 71 27.75 -11.95 41.54
CA PHE A 71 26.78 -10.84 41.60
C PHE A 71 26.56 -10.23 40.20
N SER A 72 25.32 -10.01 39.85
CA SER A 72 24.95 -9.31 38.60
C SER A 72 23.68 -8.52 38.80
N PHE A 73 23.67 -7.26 38.40
CA PHE A 73 22.47 -6.44 38.36
C PHE A 73 21.40 -7.02 37.42
N TYR A 74 21.77 -7.90 36.52
CA TYR A 74 20.82 -8.58 35.62
C TYR A 74 19.70 -9.30 36.40
N ASN A 75 20.05 -10.03 37.46
CA ASN A 75 19.06 -10.76 38.25
C ASN A 75 18.09 -9.79 38.97
N ASP A 76 18.62 -8.69 39.47
CA ASP A 76 17.81 -7.65 40.11
C ASP A 76 16.88 -6.97 39.10
N VAL A 77 17.37 -6.70 37.90
CA VAL A 77 16.58 -6.07 36.82
C VAL A 77 15.47 -6.98 36.32
N ILE A 78 15.75 -8.25 36.06
CA ILE A 78 14.73 -9.21 35.59
C ILE A 78 13.73 -9.60 36.67
N GLY A 79 14.12 -9.49 37.95
CA GLY A 79 13.25 -9.72 39.11
C GLY A 79 12.42 -8.48 39.49
N ASN A 80 12.76 -7.31 39.00
CA ASN A 80 12.07 -6.07 39.33
C ASN A 80 10.74 -5.94 38.58
N LYS A 81 9.63 -5.93 39.31
CA LYS A 81 8.27 -5.87 38.74
C LYS A 81 8.02 -4.60 37.94
N GLU A 82 8.59 -3.47 38.32
CA GLU A 82 8.40 -2.20 37.61
C GLU A 82 9.11 -2.23 36.25
N ILE A 83 10.35 -2.74 36.22
CA ILE A 83 11.13 -2.88 34.98
C ILE A 83 10.46 -3.87 34.02
N VAL A 84 10.06 -5.03 34.52
CA VAL A 84 9.32 -6.03 33.73
C VAL A 84 8.00 -5.46 33.22
N GLY A 85 7.25 -4.73 34.07
CA GLY A 85 6.04 -4.03 33.68
C GLY A 85 6.27 -2.99 32.57
N ALA A 86 7.36 -2.22 32.66
CA ALA A 86 7.75 -1.27 31.64
C ALA A 86 8.10 -1.96 30.29
N MET A 87 8.86 -3.06 30.33
CA MET A 87 9.18 -3.85 29.13
C MET A 87 7.94 -4.39 28.44
N VAL A 88 7.00 -4.95 29.21
CA VAL A 88 5.71 -5.41 28.69
C VAL A 88 4.91 -4.28 28.07
N SER A 89 4.90 -3.10 28.72
CA SER A 89 4.22 -1.91 28.20
C SER A 89 4.83 -1.42 26.87
N VAL A 90 6.15 -1.43 26.74
CA VAL A 90 6.86 -1.09 25.51
C VAL A 90 6.51 -2.09 24.40
N THR A 91 6.56 -3.39 24.68
CA THR A 91 6.21 -4.43 23.71
C THR A 91 4.77 -4.27 23.21
N ARG A 92 3.81 -4.08 24.11
CA ARG A 92 2.41 -3.80 23.74
C ARG A 92 2.26 -2.54 22.89
N THR A 93 3.05 -1.50 23.18
CA THR A 93 3.03 -0.26 22.40
C THR A 93 3.54 -0.49 20.99
N ILE A 94 4.59 -1.30 20.81
CA ILE A 94 5.12 -1.69 19.50
C ILE A 94 4.06 -2.45 18.70
N GLU A 95 3.46 -3.49 19.28
CA GLU A 95 2.42 -4.30 18.64
C GLU A 95 1.20 -3.46 18.23
N ARG A 96 0.74 -2.58 19.13
CA ARG A 96 -0.36 -1.64 18.84
C ARG A 96 -0.02 -0.71 17.69
N THR A 97 1.19 -0.18 17.64
CA THR A 97 1.63 0.70 16.56
C THR A 97 1.66 -0.03 15.23
N PHE A 98 2.15 -1.27 15.19
CA PHE A 98 2.13 -2.08 13.97
C PHE A 98 0.71 -2.40 13.50
N GLY A 99 -0.20 -2.71 14.42
CA GLY A 99 -1.62 -2.87 14.12
C GLY A 99 -2.24 -1.61 13.51
N ARG A 100 -1.85 -0.42 14.01
CA ARG A 100 -2.29 0.87 13.45
C ARG A 100 -1.69 1.15 12.08
N VAL A 101 -0.42 0.80 11.84
CA VAL A 101 0.22 0.92 10.52
C VAL A 101 -0.53 0.05 9.51
N ASN A 102 -0.82 -1.21 9.85
CA ASN A 102 -1.58 -2.10 8.97
C ASN A 102 -2.98 -1.55 8.68
N LYS A 103 -3.69 -1.06 9.71
CA LYS A 103 -5.00 -0.42 9.52
C LYS A 103 -4.94 0.81 8.63
N GLN A 104 -3.85 1.56 8.69
CA GLN A 104 -3.64 2.71 7.81
C GLN A 104 -3.41 2.26 6.36
N LEU A 105 -2.71 1.15 6.15
CA LEU A 105 -2.50 0.56 4.82
C LEU A 105 -3.79 -0.01 4.23
N ASP A 106 -4.69 -0.54 5.07
CA ASP A 106 -5.98 -1.06 4.64
C ASP A 106 -6.85 -0.02 3.92
N GLN A 107 -6.65 1.26 4.21
CA GLN A 107 -7.37 2.35 3.51
C GLN A 107 -7.05 2.41 2.02
N TYR A 108 -5.89 1.92 1.60
CA TYR A 108 -5.45 1.89 0.21
C TYR A 108 -5.92 0.65 -0.55
N ARG A 109 -6.45 -0.38 0.15
CA ARG A 109 -7.01 -1.60 -0.48
C ARG A 109 -8.19 -1.31 -1.39
N ARG A 110 -8.92 -0.21 -1.16
CA ARG A 110 -10.00 0.22 -2.04
C ARG A 110 -9.55 0.48 -3.49
N TYR A 111 -8.26 0.70 -3.69
CA TYR A 111 -7.67 0.93 -5.01
C TYR A 111 -7.09 -0.35 -5.65
N ASP A 112 -7.16 -1.49 -4.98
CA ASP A 112 -6.56 -2.77 -5.42
C ASP A 112 -6.99 -3.17 -6.83
N GLN A 113 -8.21 -2.86 -7.22
CA GLN A 113 -8.74 -3.18 -8.55
C GLN A 113 -7.96 -2.51 -9.69
N LEU A 114 -7.28 -1.39 -9.43
CA LEU A 114 -6.52 -0.67 -10.45
C LEU A 114 -5.33 -1.48 -11.01
N TRP A 115 -4.77 -2.39 -10.21
CA TRP A 115 -3.61 -3.21 -10.60
C TRP A 115 -3.85 -4.71 -10.54
N ARG A 116 -4.89 -5.19 -9.82
CA ARG A 116 -5.24 -6.61 -9.76
C ARG A 116 -6.05 -7.08 -10.96
N VAL A 117 -6.82 -6.18 -11.57
CA VAL A 117 -7.68 -6.50 -12.70
C VAL A 117 -6.86 -6.52 -13.99
N ASP A 118 -7.02 -7.57 -14.77
CA ASP A 118 -6.49 -7.61 -16.14
C ASP A 118 -7.21 -6.57 -17.00
N LYS A 119 -6.47 -5.54 -17.40
CA LYS A 119 -7.00 -4.42 -18.20
C LYS A 119 -7.56 -4.89 -19.54
N THR A 120 -6.88 -5.82 -20.19
CA THR A 120 -7.27 -6.31 -21.53
C THR A 120 -8.61 -7.01 -21.46
N GLN A 121 -8.76 -7.94 -20.51
CA GLN A 121 -10.02 -8.67 -20.33
C GLN A 121 -11.15 -7.73 -19.88
N HIS A 122 -10.84 -6.76 -19.01
CA HIS A 122 -11.84 -5.82 -18.53
C HIS A 122 -12.36 -4.92 -19.66
N LEU A 123 -11.46 -4.38 -20.48
CA LEU A 123 -11.82 -3.54 -21.62
C LEU A 123 -12.58 -4.33 -22.69
N ALA A 124 -12.17 -5.56 -23.00
CA ALA A 124 -12.91 -6.41 -23.95
C ALA A 124 -14.34 -6.73 -23.46
N LYS A 125 -14.52 -6.97 -22.15
CA LYS A 125 -15.86 -7.16 -21.59
C LYS A 125 -16.70 -5.88 -21.63
N PHE A 126 -16.07 -4.71 -21.41
CA PHE A 126 -16.75 -3.43 -21.47
C PHE A 126 -17.16 -3.11 -22.92
N GLU A 127 -16.27 -3.32 -23.88
CA GLU A 127 -16.53 -3.17 -25.32
C GLU A 127 -17.69 -4.06 -25.81
N ALA A 128 -17.70 -5.33 -25.39
CA ALA A 128 -18.76 -6.28 -25.74
C ALA A 128 -20.17 -5.87 -25.24
N GLN A 129 -20.24 -4.98 -24.25
CA GLN A 129 -21.52 -4.41 -23.76
C GLN A 129 -22.02 -3.25 -24.61
N GLN A 130 -21.29 -2.83 -25.65
CA GLN A 130 -21.58 -1.67 -26.49
C GLN A 130 -21.90 -0.41 -25.66
N PRO A 131 -20.92 0.04 -24.83
CA PRO A 131 -21.17 1.12 -23.88
C PRO A 131 -21.43 2.45 -24.57
N SER A 132 -22.39 3.18 -24.06
CA SER A 132 -22.71 4.54 -24.52
C SER A 132 -21.58 5.52 -24.12
N VAL A 133 -21.50 6.67 -24.81
CA VAL A 133 -20.59 7.77 -24.49
C VAL A 133 -20.69 8.21 -23.04
N VAL A 134 -21.91 8.22 -22.47
CA VAL A 134 -22.17 8.57 -21.06
C VAL A 134 -21.51 7.55 -20.10
N GLN A 135 -21.51 6.27 -20.47
CA GLN A 135 -20.83 5.25 -19.67
C GLN A 135 -19.30 5.39 -19.72
N PHE A 136 -18.75 5.73 -20.88
CA PHE A 136 -17.33 6.09 -21.00
C PHE A 136 -16.98 7.31 -20.15
N ASP A 137 -17.74 8.39 -20.24
CA ASP A 137 -17.52 9.60 -19.45
C ASP A 137 -17.53 9.31 -17.95
N SER A 138 -18.51 8.54 -17.48
CA SER A 138 -18.59 8.10 -16.07
C SER A 138 -17.35 7.34 -15.63
N ARG A 139 -16.81 6.43 -16.47
CA ARG A 139 -15.58 5.69 -16.16
C ARG A 139 -14.36 6.58 -16.15
N LEU A 140 -14.20 7.45 -17.14
CA LEU A 140 -13.10 8.40 -17.23
C LEU A 140 -13.08 9.35 -16.03
N GLN A 141 -14.24 9.90 -15.65
CA GLN A 141 -14.37 10.76 -14.47
C GLN A 141 -14.05 10.01 -13.18
N SER A 142 -14.51 8.76 -13.03
CA SER A 142 -14.21 7.93 -11.86
C SER A 142 -12.71 7.75 -11.66
N TYR A 143 -11.98 7.35 -12.71
CA TYR A 143 -10.52 7.16 -12.60
C TYR A 143 -9.76 8.48 -12.45
N SER A 144 -10.21 9.55 -13.11
CA SER A 144 -9.62 10.89 -12.95
C SER A 144 -9.84 11.46 -11.56
N SER A 145 -10.98 11.15 -10.92
CA SER A 145 -11.20 11.56 -9.52
C SER A 145 -10.25 10.82 -8.58
N VAL A 146 -10.03 9.51 -8.80
CA VAL A 146 -9.06 8.73 -8.02
C VAL A 146 -7.66 9.34 -8.11
N GLU A 147 -7.19 9.67 -9.32
CA GLU A 147 -5.88 10.32 -9.52
C GLU A 147 -5.77 11.60 -8.70
N ARG A 148 -6.75 12.49 -8.82
CA ARG A 148 -6.78 13.78 -8.12
C ARG A 148 -6.83 13.62 -6.60
N ASP A 149 -7.72 12.76 -6.11
CA ASP A 149 -7.91 12.53 -4.67
C ASP A 149 -6.66 11.96 -4.02
N VAL A 150 -6.02 10.99 -4.69
CA VAL A 150 -4.79 10.36 -4.19
C VAL A 150 -3.63 11.34 -4.17
N LEU A 151 -3.46 12.18 -5.20
CA LEU A 151 -2.41 13.19 -5.24
C LEU A 151 -2.62 14.32 -4.23
N ALA A 152 -3.85 14.54 -3.76
CA ALA A 152 -4.17 15.49 -2.70
C ALA A 152 -3.88 14.94 -1.29
N MET A 153 -3.64 13.64 -1.13
CA MET A 153 -3.36 13.03 0.18
C MET A 153 -1.95 13.37 0.69
N GLN A 154 -1.80 13.31 2.01
CA GLN A 154 -0.49 13.51 2.64
C GLN A 154 0.48 12.38 2.29
N SER A 155 1.68 12.72 1.87
CA SER A 155 2.73 11.76 1.49
C SER A 155 3.34 11.00 2.67
N ALA A 156 3.09 11.42 3.91
CA ALA A 156 3.57 10.78 5.12
C ALA A 156 2.54 10.92 6.24
N VAL A 157 2.28 9.81 6.93
CA VAL A 157 1.30 9.71 8.01
C VAL A 157 2.01 9.34 9.31
N PRO A 158 1.94 10.18 10.37
CA PRO A 158 2.49 9.82 11.67
C PRO A 158 1.61 8.77 12.35
N VAL A 159 2.23 7.70 12.82
CA VAL A 159 1.56 6.62 13.56
C VAL A 159 2.38 6.35 14.82
N ASP A 160 1.92 6.85 15.95
CA ASP A 160 2.61 6.80 17.24
C ASP A 160 4.09 7.22 17.13
N PHE A 161 5.04 6.31 17.35
CA PHE A 161 6.47 6.55 17.21
C PHE A 161 7.04 6.36 15.80
N MET A 162 6.18 5.99 14.83
CA MET A 162 6.58 5.74 13.43
C MET A 162 6.05 6.83 12.50
N LEU A 163 6.76 7.04 11.41
CA LEU A 163 6.31 7.82 10.27
C LEU A 163 6.16 6.90 9.06
N LEU A 164 4.92 6.71 8.62
CA LEU A 164 4.61 5.92 7.43
C LEU A 164 4.67 6.81 6.19
N GLY A 165 5.65 6.59 5.34
CA GLY A 165 5.79 7.25 4.04
C GLY A 165 4.94 6.54 3.00
N VAL A 166 3.89 7.18 2.52
CA VAL A 166 2.95 6.63 1.52
C VAL A 166 3.09 7.31 0.16
N GLY A 167 3.98 8.30 0.04
CA GLY A 167 4.11 9.11 -1.18
C GLY A 167 4.45 8.31 -2.44
N GLY A 168 5.24 7.23 -2.33
CA GLY A 168 5.51 6.30 -3.44
C GLY A 168 4.24 5.58 -3.87
N LEU A 169 3.55 4.94 -2.91
CA LEU A 169 2.28 4.25 -3.15
C LEU A 169 1.22 5.16 -3.78
N LEU A 170 1.09 6.41 -3.29
CA LEU A 170 0.13 7.37 -3.85
C LEU A 170 0.43 7.70 -5.31
N LYS A 171 1.71 7.83 -5.68
CA LYS A 171 2.12 8.03 -7.08
C LYS A 171 1.80 6.81 -7.93
N ASP A 172 2.11 5.61 -7.44
CA ASP A 172 1.82 4.38 -8.17
C ASP A 172 0.31 4.22 -8.42
N ILE A 173 -0.54 4.50 -7.41
CA ILE A 173 -2.00 4.49 -7.56
C ILE A 173 -2.45 5.51 -8.61
N ALA A 174 -1.91 6.74 -8.57
CA ALA A 174 -2.24 7.78 -9.55
C ALA A 174 -1.84 7.37 -10.97
N GLU A 175 -0.66 6.77 -11.16
CA GLU A 175 -0.20 6.27 -12.45
C GLU A 175 -1.07 5.13 -12.98
N HIS A 176 -1.49 4.20 -12.11
CA HIS A 176 -2.45 3.16 -12.49
C HIS A 176 -3.81 3.75 -12.89
N ALA A 177 -4.34 4.72 -12.15
CA ALA A 177 -5.59 5.40 -12.49
C ALA A 177 -5.50 6.12 -13.83
N LYS A 178 -4.40 6.86 -14.07
CA LYS A 178 -4.11 7.52 -15.35
C LYS A 178 -4.01 6.53 -16.52
N ALA A 179 -3.39 5.37 -16.29
CA ALA A 179 -3.32 4.31 -17.30
C ALA A 179 -4.70 3.72 -17.64
N TRP A 180 -5.64 3.66 -16.67
CA TRP A 180 -7.02 3.28 -16.93
C TRP A 180 -7.78 4.35 -17.73
N VAL A 181 -7.58 5.65 -17.42
CA VAL A 181 -8.13 6.76 -18.22
C VAL A 181 -7.66 6.66 -19.68
N ALA A 182 -6.35 6.52 -19.89
CA ALA A 182 -5.79 6.40 -21.23
C ALA A 182 -6.32 5.18 -22.00
N ALA A 183 -6.50 4.05 -21.32
CA ALA A 183 -7.00 2.82 -21.92
C ALA A 183 -8.47 2.95 -22.36
N HIS A 184 -9.34 3.53 -21.53
CA HIS A 184 -10.74 3.78 -21.88
C HIS A 184 -10.88 4.85 -22.96
N ALA A 185 -10.07 5.91 -22.92
CA ALA A 185 -10.06 6.94 -23.97
C ALA A 185 -9.63 6.36 -25.33
N LYS A 186 -8.61 5.48 -25.33
CA LYS A 186 -8.20 4.77 -26.55
C LYS A 186 -9.31 3.86 -27.09
N LEU A 187 -9.97 3.12 -26.23
CA LEU A 187 -11.09 2.25 -26.62
C LEU A 187 -12.24 3.08 -27.21
N LEU A 188 -12.65 4.17 -26.57
CA LEU A 188 -13.68 5.07 -27.07
C LEU A 188 -13.32 5.60 -28.46
N ASN A 189 -12.08 6.07 -28.63
CA ASN A 189 -11.62 6.59 -29.93
C ASN A 189 -11.65 5.52 -31.02
N ASN A 190 -11.27 4.28 -30.70
CA ASN A 190 -11.32 3.17 -31.66
C ASN A 190 -12.75 2.83 -32.07
N MET A 191 -13.67 2.72 -31.09
CA MET A 191 -15.08 2.45 -31.35
C MET A 191 -15.73 3.55 -32.19
N THR A 192 -15.53 4.82 -31.81
CA THR A 192 -16.07 5.95 -32.58
C THR A 192 -15.52 5.98 -34.00
N ARG A 193 -14.24 5.68 -34.18
CA ARG A 193 -13.63 5.60 -35.53
C ARG A 193 -14.25 4.48 -36.36
N GLN A 194 -14.52 3.33 -35.77
CA GLN A 194 -15.15 2.21 -36.47
C GLN A 194 -16.58 2.56 -36.86
N GLU A 195 -17.38 3.13 -35.96
CA GLU A 195 -18.75 3.56 -36.25
C GLU A 195 -18.80 4.62 -37.37
N LEU A 196 -17.83 5.52 -37.42
CA LEU A 196 -17.72 6.50 -38.51
C LEU A 196 -17.38 5.86 -39.85
N LEU A 197 -16.51 4.84 -39.85
CA LEU A 197 -16.19 4.11 -41.09
C LEU A 197 -17.41 3.32 -41.59
N ASP A 198 -18.11 2.62 -40.68
CA ASP A 198 -19.31 1.86 -41.00
C ASP A 198 -20.41 2.79 -41.55
N ALA A 199 -20.59 3.97 -40.94
CA ALA A 199 -21.53 4.96 -41.43
C ALA A 199 -21.13 5.52 -42.82
N HIS A 200 -19.84 5.71 -43.05
CA HIS A 200 -19.34 6.17 -44.36
C HIS A 200 -19.59 5.14 -45.46
N GLU A 201 -19.26 3.86 -45.19
CA GLU A 201 -19.54 2.76 -46.11
C GLU A 201 -21.02 2.67 -46.46
N LEU A 202 -21.91 2.82 -45.45
CA LEU A 202 -23.34 2.82 -45.63
C LEU A 202 -23.81 3.97 -46.55
N VAL A 203 -23.28 5.17 -46.34
CA VAL A 203 -23.61 6.33 -47.18
C VAL A 203 -23.12 6.15 -48.64
N GLU A 204 -21.94 5.58 -48.83
CA GLU A 204 -21.45 5.26 -50.17
C GLU A 204 -22.28 4.21 -50.87
N GLU A 205 -22.69 3.14 -50.12
CA GLU A 205 -23.56 2.10 -50.65
C GLU A 205 -24.94 2.66 -51.06
N PHE A 206 -25.55 3.53 -50.24
CA PHE A 206 -26.78 4.21 -50.61
C PHE A 206 -26.61 5.13 -51.80
N GLY A 207 -25.52 5.90 -51.89
CA GLY A 207 -25.22 6.76 -53.01
C GLY A 207 -25.09 5.95 -54.33
N ALA A 208 -24.34 4.84 -54.30
CA ALA A 208 -24.18 3.95 -55.45
C ALA A 208 -25.49 3.31 -55.89
N ASN A 209 -26.38 2.96 -54.91
CA ASN A 209 -27.70 2.41 -55.23
C ASN A 209 -28.65 3.46 -55.81
N LEU A 210 -28.55 4.74 -55.40
CA LEU A 210 -29.37 5.84 -55.92
C LEU A 210 -28.91 6.26 -57.35
N ASP A 211 -27.61 6.18 -57.64
CA ASP A 211 -27.02 6.51 -58.95
C ASP A 211 -27.26 5.39 -59.98
N ARG A 212 -27.67 4.20 -59.54
CA ARG A 212 -27.96 3.09 -60.43
C ARG A 212 -29.26 3.33 -61.17
N PRO A 213 -29.29 3.34 -62.55
CA PRO A 213 -30.53 3.48 -63.27
C PRO A 213 -31.45 2.31 -62.93
N PRO A 214 -32.75 2.57 -62.64
CA PRO A 214 -33.69 1.51 -62.32
C PRO A 214 -33.95 0.64 -63.54
N ASP A 215 -33.57 -0.68 -63.44
CA ASP A 215 -33.78 -1.67 -64.51
C ASP A 215 -35.20 -2.25 -64.48
N THR A 216 -35.90 -2.14 -63.34
CA THR A 216 -37.23 -2.68 -63.17
C THR A 216 -38.20 -1.71 -62.49
N LEU A 217 -39.51 -1.93 -62.60
CA LEU A 217 -40.54 -1.09 -61.97
C LEU A 217 -40.55 -1.21 -60.45
N GLU A 218 -39.96 -2.30 -59.91
CA GLU A 218 -39.74 -2.53 -58.49
C GLU A 218 -38.53 -1.71 -57.96
N ASP A 219 -37.47 -1.62 -58.76
CA ASP A 219 -36.30 -0.76 -58.46
C ASP A 219 -36.70 0.72 -58.40
N LEU A 220 -37.61 1.12 -59.34
CA LEU A 220 -38.12 2.50 -59.34
C LEU A 220 -38.93 2.82 -58.07
N LYS A 221 -39.70 1.85 -57.55
CA LYS A 221 -40.43 1.99 -56.30
C LYS A 221 -39.55 2.08 -55.09
N PHE A 222 -38.41 1.34 -55.10
CA PHE A 222 -37.40 1.38 -54.01
C PHE A 222 -36.67 2.70 -53.94
N VAL A 223 -36.37 3.33 -55.06
CA VAL A 223 -35.69 4.63 -55.15
C VAL A 223 -36.66 5.79 -54.79
N LEU A 224 -37.97 5.62 -54.92
CA LEU A 224 -38.98 6.65 -54.65
C LEU A 224 -39.64 6.59 -53.27
N ASN A 225 -39.35 5.58 -52.44
CA ASN A 225 -39.74 5.47 -51.05
C ASN A 225 -38.61 5.70 -50.08
#